data_11cfc61206f4edef99b6e8ae564be815
#
_entry.id   11cfc61206f4edef99b6e8ae564be815
#
_cell.length_a   1.000
_cell.length_b   1.000
_cell.length_c   1.000
_cell.angle_alpha   90.00
_cell.angle_beta   90.00
_cell.angle_gamma   90.00
#
_symmetry.space_group_name_H-M   'P 1'
#
loop_
_entity.id
_entity.type
_entity.pdbx_description
1 polymer ?
#
loop_
_entity_poly.entity_id
_entity_poly.type
_entity_poly.pdbx_seq_one_letter_code
_entity_poly.pdbx_strand_id
1 'polypeptide(L)'
;MRLKNYFVLGSALLFSGFSAADVCQIEVPSTENYSEAAYFYPCDADTPLPAITLTGGYSNTYHKLQWMAEAIANSGYVVLAMTPTDKYGKVEQWRDAHLRGQKTLVATTKEEGSPVKSLIDTNLRGIAGFSMGGGGTLLAGSILKDDVKALAAFAPFLLKEQRNVSPTAPNMILAGAKDLLVTNESIEEIYQHVEASTAQRFIAVYENGRHQQWYRPEITTNRDSYIELTLAWLDYHLKESSSAAKVLSETERQSPERFTRISHKL
;
A
#
# COMPACT_ATOMS: atom_id res chain seq x y z
N MET A 1 8.47 -63.01 17.52
CA MET A 1 8.95 -61.68 17.28
C MET A 1 8.10 -61.06 16.13
N ARG A 2 7.05 -60.24 16.44
CA ARG A 2 6.12 -59.69 15.46
C ARG A 2 6.51 -58.21 15.20
N LEU A 3 6.95 -57.89 13.98
CA LEU A 3 7.19 -56.56 13.51
C LEU A 3 5.83 -55.84 13.29
N LYS A 4 5.63 -54.71 13.97
CA LYS A 4 4.51 -53.80 13.73
C LYS A 4 4.93 -52.80 12.66
N ASN A 5 4.27 -52.86 11.50
CA ASN A 5 4.38 -51.84 10.47
C ASN A 5 3.59 -50.58 10.90
N TYR A 6 4.26 -49.45 11.05
CA TYR A 6 3.63 -48.16 11.19
C TYR A 6 3.48 -47.54 9.80
N PHE A 7 2.24 -47.44 9.35
CA PHE A 7 1.88 -46.60 8.19
C PHE A 7 1.89 -45.16 8.65
N VAL A 8 2.81 -44.36 8.14
CA VAL A 8 2.80 -42.91 8.25
C VAL A 8 1.96 -42.38 7.08
N LEU A 9 0.74 -41.95 7.38
CA LEU A 9 -0.08 -41.18 6.43
C LEU A 9 0.53 -39.80 6.32
N GLY A 10 1.30 -39.54 5.28
CA GLY A 10 1.73 -38.22 4.88
C GLY A 10 0.53 -37.47 4.28
N SER A 11 -0.03 -36.48 5.02
CA SER A 11 -0.98 -35.55 4.47
C SER A 11 -0.23 -34.63 3.49
N ALA A 12 -0.38 -34.90 2.20
CA ALA A 12 0.02 -33.95 1.17
C ALA A 12 -0.91 -32.74 1.23
N LEU A 13 -0.40 -31.63 1.76
CA LEU A 13 -1.01 -30.33 1.60
C LEU A 13 -0.94 -29.97 0.10
N LEU A 14 -2.06 -30.07 -0.58
CA LEU A 14 -2.26 -29.52 -1.91
C LEU A 14 -2.16 -28.00 -1.78
N PHE A 15 -0.99 -27.45 -1.99
CA PHE A 15 -0.85 -26.06 -2.37
C PHE A 15 -1.50 -25.93 -3.75
N SER A 16 -2.73 -25.44 -3.80
CA SER A 16 -3.30 -24.89 -5.01
C SER A 16 -2.40 -23.72 -5.39
N GLY A 17 -1.51 -23.95 -6.35
CA GLY A 17 -0.68 -22.90 -6.93
C GLY A 17 -1.64 -21.85 -7.53
N PHE A 18 -1.78 -20.70 -6.88
CA PHE A 18 -2.25 -19.52 -7.58
C PHE A 18 -1.21 -19.26 -8.67
N SER A 19 -1.57 -19.51 -9.92
CA SER A 19 -0.86 -18.95 -11.05
C SER A 19 -0.88 -17.44 -10.83
N ALA A 20 0.28 -16.80 -10.77
CA ALA A 20 0.33 -15.36 -10.74
C ALA A 20 -0.45 -14.87 -11.97
N ALA A 21 -1.51 -14.09 -11.76
CA ALA A 21 -2.25 -13.49 -12.85
C ALA A 21 -1.30 -12.56 -13.61
N ASP A 22 -1.37 -12.54 -14.93
CA ASP A 22 -0.62 -11.57 -15.71
C ASP A 22 -1.15 -10.16 -15.36
N VAL A 23 -0.22 -9.24 -15.08
CA VAL A 23 -0.57 -7.85 -14.80
C VAL A 23 -0.50 -7.03 -16.09
N CYS A 24 -1.64 -6.49 -16.48
CA CYS A 24 -1.74 -5.55 -17.58
C CYS A 24 -1.42 -4.12 -17.12
N GLN A 25 -0.79 -3.35 -18.02
CA GLN A 25 -0.47 -1.95 -17.81
C GLN A 25 -1.03 -1.11 -18.93
N ILE A 26 -1.57 0.07 -18.63
CA ILE A 26 -2.00 1.07 -19.60
C ILE A 26 -1.66 2.47 -19.10
N GLU A 27 -1.00 3.27 -19.95
CA GLU A 27 -0.69 4.67 -19.66
C GLU A 27 -1.97 5.51 -19.54
N VAL A 28 -1.92 6.48 -18.64
CA VAL A 28 -3.00 7.42 -18.36
C VAL A 28 -2.54 8.83 -18.75
N PRO A 29 -3.36 9.62 -19.46
CA PRO A 29 -3.01 10.99 -19.79
C PRO A 29 -2.65 11.82 -18.56
N SER A 30 -1.62 12.67 -18.70
CA SER A 30 -1.21 13.62 -17.65
C SER A 30 -2.34 14.60 -17.30
N THR A 31 -2.24 15.16 -16.09
CA THR A 31 -3.16 16.18 -15.59
C THR A 31 -2.36 17.36 -15.01
N GLU A 32 -3.04 18.35 -14.45
CA GLU A 32 -2.38 19.41 -13.72
C GLU A 32 -1.64 18.95 -12.45
N ASN A 33 -2.01 17.76 -11.88
CA ASN A 33 -1.49 17.28 -10.61
C ASN A 33 -0.56 16.06 -10.72
N TYR A 34 -0.53 15.39 -11.89
CA TYR A 34 0.45 14.35 -12.20
C TYR A 34 0.90 14.40 -13.64
N SER A 35 2.19 14.19 -13.88
CA SER A 35 2.84 14.27 -15.21
C SER A 35 2.85 12.95 -15.95
N GLU A 36 2.92 11.83 -15.20
CA GLU A 36 2.96 10.47 -15.72
C GLU A 36 2.08 9.60 -14.83
N ALA A 37 1.31 8.70 -15.41
CA ALA A 37 0.55 7.73 -14.66
C ALA A 37 0.26 6.48 -15.50
N ALA A 38 0.04 5.35 -14.82
CA ALA A 38 -0.40 4.12 -15.46
C ALA A 38 -1.35 3.35 -14.53
N TYR A 39 -2.34 2.69 -15.12
CA TYR A 39 -3.09 1.63 -14.46
C TYR A 39 -2.32 0.33 -14.53
N PHE A 40 -2.34 -0.41 -13.40
CA PHE A 40 -1.93 -1.81 -13.29
C PHE A 40 -3.14 -2.60 -12.81
N TYR A 41 -3.46 -3.72 -13.46
CA TYR A 41 -4.63 -4.52 -13.15
C TYR A 41 -4.46 -5.96 -13.65
N PRO A 42 -5.15 -6.97 -13.06
CA PRO A 42 -5.10 -8.34 -13.58
C PRO A 42 -5.66 -8.37 -15.01
N CYS A 43 -4.92 -8.96 -15.97
CA CYS A 43 -5.31 -8.99 -17.38
C CYS A 43 -6.61 -9.76 -17.64
N ASP A 44 -6.90 -10.75 -16.80
CA ASP A 44 -8.05 -11.64 -16.87
C ASP A 44 -9.24 -11.20 -15.98
N ALA A 45 -9.15 -10.01 -15.38
CA ALA A 45 -10.22 -9.48 -14.54
C ALA A 45 -11.47 -9.17 -15.39
N ASP A 46 -12.62 -9.63 -14.93
CA ASP A 46 -13.94 -9.44 -15.55
C ASP A 46 -15.00 -8.85 -14.61
N THR A 47 -14.64 -8.63 -13.36
CA THR A 47 -15.51 -8.09 -12.30
C THR A 47 -14.89 -6.85 -11.66
N PRO A 48 -15.70 -5.95 -11.05
CA PRO A 48 -15.19 -4.80 -10.34
C PRO A 48 -14.25 -5.18 -9.18
N LEU A 49 -13.12 -4.50 -9.09
CA LEU A 49 -12.05 -4.68 -8.10
C LEU A 49 -11.86 -3.41 -7.27
N PRO A 50 -11.40 -3.51 -6.02
CA PRO A 50 -10.96 -2.36 -5.26
C PRO A 50 -9.87 -1.58 -6.00
N ALA A 51 -9.82 -0.25 -5.84
CA ALA A 51 -8.90 0.60 -6.57
C ALA A 51 -7.99 1.41 -5.65
N ILE A 52 -6.70 1.48 -5.99
CA ILE A 52 -5.66 2.13 -5.19
C ILE A 52 -4.96 3.21 -6.02
N THR A 53 -4.76 4.40 -5.44
CA THR A 53 -3.78 5.36 -5.97
C THR A 53 -2.43 5.16 -5.29
N LEU A 54 -1.34 5.14 -6.07
CA LEU A 54 0.03 4.90 -5.57
C LEU A 54 0.98 5.99 -6.08
N THR A 55 1.82 6.54 -5.17
CA THR A 55 2.87 7.48 -5.53
C THR A 55 4.21 7.14 -4.88
N GLY A 56 5.30 7.42 -5.58
CA GLY A 56 6.66 7.34 -5.06
C GLY A 56 7.04 8.52 -4.17
N GLY A 57 8.32 8.63 -3.81
CA GLY A 57 8.88 9.73 -3.02
C GLY A 57 9.47 10.87 -3.87
N TYR A 58 10.23 11.75 -3.21
CA TYR A 58 10.95 12.85 -3.85
C TYR A 58 11.80 12.35 -5.02
N SER A 59 11.73 13.02 -6.15
CA SER A 59 12.39 12.68 -7.42
C SER A 59 11.97 11.37 -8.08
N ASN A 60 11.14 10.55 -7.46
CA ASN A 60 10.70 9.28 -8.02
C ASN A 60 9.62 9.49 -9.09
N THR A 61 9.75 8.76 -10.19
CA THR A 61 8.62 8.47 -11.08
C THR A 61 7.86 7.25 -10.55
N TYR A 62 6.64 7.01 -11.03
CA TYR A 62 5.85 5.84 -10.62
C TYR A 62 6.57 4.51 -10.86
N HIS A 63 7.48 4.44 -11.85
CA HIS A 63 8.30 3.26 -12.14
C HIS A 63 9.13 2.77 -10.93
N LYS A 64 9.49 3.68 -10.01
CA LYS A 64 10.23 3.28 -8.80
C LYS A 64 9.42 2.45 -7.83
N LEU A 65 8.09 2.58 -7.87
CA LEU A 65 7.14 1.77 -7.08
C LEU A 65 6.35 0.77 -7.94
N GLN A 66 6.73 0.58 -9.20
CA GLN A 66 6.06 -0.35 -10.12
C GLN A 66 5.97 -1.76 -9.53
N TRP A 67 7.03 -2.24 -8.88
CA TRP A 67 7.05 -3.55 -8.23
C TRP A 67 5.94 -3.72 -7.16
N MET A 68 5.59 -2.64 -6.44
CA MET A 68 4.49 -2.64 -5.49
C MET A 68 3.14 -2.53 -6.20
N ALA A 69 3.06 -1.71 -7.26
CA ALA A 69 1.85 -1.62 -8.08
C ALA A 69 1.48 -2.96 -8.70
N GLU A 70 2.48 -3.68 -9.25
CA GLU A 70 2.30 -5.03 -9.82
C GLU A 70 1.89 -6.05 -8.75
N ALA A 71 2.51 -6.01 -7.55
CA ALA A 71 2.15 -6.93 -6.46
C ALA A 71 0.70 -6.70 -5.99
N ILE A 72 0.28 -5.44 -5.85
CA ILE A 72 -1.09 -5.09 -5.47
C ILE A 72 -2.07 -5.51 -6.59
N ALA A 73 -1.76 -5.19 -7.84
CA ALA A 73 -2.59 -5.56 -8.99
C ALA A 73 -2.76 -7.08 -9.12
N ASN A 74 -1.65 -7.84 -9.03
CA ASN A 74 -1.66 -9.31 -9.05
C ASN A 74 -2.54 -9.94 -7.96
N SER A 75 -2.81 -9.18 -6.89
CA SER A 75 -3.69 -9.60 -5.80
C SER A 75 -5.14 -9.15 -5.98
N GLY A 76 -5.55 -8.77 -7.20
CA GLY A 76 -6.93 -8.43 -7.54
C GLY A 76 -7.32 -6.99 -7.16
N TYR A 77 -6.52 -6.03 -7.59
CA TYR A 77 -6.76 -4.60 -7.47
C TYR A 77 -6.55 -3.87 -8.80
N VAL A 78 -7.20 -2.73 -8.97
CA VAL A 78 -6.81 -1.74 -9.97
C VAL A 78 -5.93 -0.70 -9.28
N VAL A 79 -4.69 -0.52 -9.74
CA VAL A 79 -3.74 0.45 -9.18
C VAL A 79 -3.49 1.56 -10.17
N LEU A 80 -3.77 2.81 -9.80
CA LEU A 80 -3.34 4.00 -10.51
C LEU A 80 -2.02 4.51 -9.89
N ALA A 81 -0.91 4.14 -10.50
CA ALA A 81 0.41 4.61 -10.09
C ALA A 81 0.75 5.92 -10.81
N MET A 82 1.22 6.94 -10.04
CA MET A 82 1.36 8.31 -10.53
C MET A 82 2.69 8.93 -10.13
N THR A 83 3.20 9.81 -11.02
CA THR A 83 4.29 10.74 -10.75
C THR A 83 3.68 12.14 -10.59
N PRO A 84 3.83 12.84 -9.44
CA PRO A 84 3.35 14.22 -9.30
C PRO A 84 3.93 15.13 -10.37
N THR A 85 3.21 16.18 -10.76
CA THR A 85 3.67 17.12 -11.80
C THR A 85 5.02 17.73 -11.45
N ASP A 86 5.21 18.12 -10.20
CA ASP A 86 6.53 18.53 -9.69
C ASP A 86 7.02 17.51 -8.65
N LYS A 87 7.77 16.52 -9.11
CA LYS A 87 8.40 15.50 -8.24
C LYS A 87 9.59 16.01 -7.42
N TYR A 88 9.95 17.28 -7.56
CA TYR A 88 10.97 17.98 -6.75
C TYR A 88 10.35 19.02 -5.83
N GLY A 89 9.03 19.18 -5.86
CA GLY A 89 8.28 20.15 -5.09
C GLY A 89 8.04 19.76 -3.64
N LYS A 90 7.07 20.42 -3.03
CA LYS A 90 6.66 20.17 -1.65
C LYS A 90 5.71 18.97 -1.57
N VAL A 91 5.53 18.41 -0.37
CA VAL A 91 4.68 17.22 -0.14
C VAL A 91 3.23 17.40 -0.60
N GLU A 92 2.73 18.61 -0.69
CA GLU A 92 1.42 18.95 -1.23
C GLU A 92 1.24 18.49 -2.68
N GLN A 93 2.32 18.42 -3.47
CA GLN A 93 2.26 17.88 -4.84
C GLN A 93 1.79 16.41 -4.85
N TRP A 94 2.24 15.62 -3.89
CA TRP A 94 1.82 14.21 -3.73
C TRP A 94 0.39 14.10 -3.20
N ARG A 95 0.02 14.96 -2.23
CA ARG A 95 -1.38 15.08 -1.79
C ARG A 95 -2.30 15.36 -2.97
N ASP A 96 -1.98 16.38 -3.77
CA ASP A 96 -2.81 16.81 -4.89
C ASP A 96 -2.86 15.77 -6.01
N ALA A 97 -1.75 15.05 -6.26
CA ALA A 97 -1.73 13.88 -7.14
C ALA A 97 -2.70 12.79 -6.66
N HIS A 98 -2.71 12.46 -5.37
CA HIS A 98 -3.69 11.50 -4.82
C HIS A 98 -5.13 12.00 -4.92
N LEU A 99 -5.40 13.26 -4.56
CA LEU A 99 -6.75 13.84 -4.69
C LEU A 99 -7.24 13.80 -6.15
N ARG A 100 -6.36 14.12 -7.10
CA ARG A 100 -6.66 14.02 -8.53
C ARG A 100 -6.83 12.58 -8.98
N GLY A 101 -5.94 11.69 -8.57
CA GLY A 101 -6.00 10.27 -8.89
C GLY A 101 -7.30 9.62 -8.43
N GLN A 102 -7.79 9.94 -7.22
CA GLN A 102 -9.07 9.46 -6.73
C GLN A 102 -10.25 9.94 -7.61
N LYS A 103 -10.20 11.18 -8.09
CA LYS A 103 -11.18 11.69 -9.07
C LYS A 103 -11.05 11.00 -10.42
N THR A 104 -9.82 10.72 -10.87
CA THR A 104 -9.55 9.98 -12.12
C THR A 104 -10.13 8.58 -12.05
N LEU A 105 -9.93 7.82 -10.94
CA LEU A 105 -10.55 6.49 -10.75
C LEU A 105 -12.07 6.54 -10.97
N VAL A 106 -12.75 7.52 -10.38
CA VAL A 106 -14.21 7.68 -10.54
C VAL A 106 -14.58 8.10 -11.97
N ALA A 107 -13.82 9.00 -12.60
CA ALA A 107 -14.10 9.46 -13.96
C ALA A 107 -13.94 8.32 -14.99
N THR A 108 -12.91 7.50 -14.83
CA THR A 108 -12.62 6.37 -15.74
C THR A 108 -13.74 5.36 -15.83
N THR A 109 -14.57 5.18 -14.78
CA THR A 109 -15.75 4.30 -14.85
C THR A 109 -16.82 4.77 -15.83
N LYS A 110 -16.73 6.00 -16.32
CA LYS A 110 -17.64 6.61 -17.29
C LYS A 110 -17.00 6.81 -18.67
N GLU A 111 -15.71 6.50 -18.80
CA GLU A 111 -14.93 6.74 -20.01
C GLU A 111 -15.11 5.58 -21.00
N GLU A 112 -15.75 5.86 -22.14
CA GLU A 112 -15.92 4.87 -23.20
C GLU A 112 -14.57 4.48 -23.79
N GLY A 113 -14.36 3.17 -23.96
CA GLY A 113 -13.11 2.62 -24.52
C GLY A 113 -11.99 2.41 -23.49
N SER A 114 -12.14 2.84 -22.24
CA SER A 114 -11.15 2.50 -21.20
C SER A 114 -11.24 1.02 -20.84
N PRO A 115 -10.14 0.24 -20.91
CA PRO A 115 -10.15 -1.18 -20.57
C PRO A 115 -10.41 -1.43 -19.08
N VAL A 116 -10.22 -0.45 -18.21
CA VAL A 116 -10.49 -0.56 -16.76
C VAL A 116 -11.83 0.04 -16.35
N LYS A 117 -12.65 0.51 -17.30
CA LYS A 117 -13.95 1.15 -17.04
C LYS A 117 -14.86 0.32 -16.13
N SER A 118 -15.01 -0.96 -16.42
CA SER A 118 -15.84 -1.91 -15.68
C SER A 118 -15.13 -2.60 -14.51
N LEU A 119 -13.81 -2.39 -14.39
CA LEU A 119 -12.98 -3.05 -13.37
C LEU A 119 -12.83 -2.26 -12.08
N ILE A 120 -13.26 -0.99 -12.01
CA ILE A 120 -13.08 -0.14 -10.84
C ILE A 120 -14.35 -0.15 -9.97
N ASP A 121 -14.23 -0.67 -8.73
CA ASP A 121 -15.24 -0.43 -7.71
C ASP A 121 -14.95 0.91 -7.01
N THR A 122 -15.78 1.90 -7.30
CA THR A 122 -15.62 3.26 -6.74
C THR A 122 -15.96 3.37 -5.26
N ASN A 123 -16.56 2.36 -4.64
CA ASN A 123 -16.85 2.31 -3.21
C ASN A 123 -15.68 1.75 -2.39
N LEU A 124 -14.81 0.96 -3.03
CA LEU A 124 -13.68 0.27 -2.41
C LEU A 124 -12.36 0.90 -2.87
N ARG A 125 -12.08 2.11 -2.36
CA ARG A 125 -10.88 2.87 -2.76
C ARG A 125 -9.91 3.05 -1.61
N GLY A 126 -8.62 2.99 -1.93
CA GLY A 126 -7.53 3.25 -0.99
C GLY A 126 -6.46 4.15 -1.57
N ILE A 127 -5.52 4.54 -0.72
CA ILE A 127 -4.37 5.37 -1.08
C ILE A 127 -3.11 4.70 -0.50
N ALA A 128 -2.06 4.61 -1.31
CA ALA A 128 -0.75 4.15 -0.86
C ALA A 128 0.37 5.06 -1.38
N GLY A 129 1.44 5.22 -0.61
CA GLY A 129 2.56 6.03 -1.07
C GLY A 129 3.80 5.93 -0.20
N PHE A 130 4.94 6.26 -0.79
CA PHE A 130 6.26 6.17 -0.16
C PHE A 130 6.88 7.54 0.06
N SER A 131 7.53 7.76 1.21
CA SER A 131 8.26 8.99 1.56
C SER A 131 7.35 10.23 1.45
N MET A 132 7.63 11.19 0.56
CA MET A 132 6.71 12.30 0.28
C MET A 132 5.34 11.79 -0.23
N GLY A 133 5.30 10.67 -0.97
CA GLY A 133 4.06 10.00 -1.33
C GLY A 133 3.32 9.45 -0.11
N GLY A 134 4.03 8.91 0.89
CA GLY A 134 3.45 8.50 2.17
C GLY A 134 2.88 9.68 2.95
N GLY A 135 3.60 10.81 3.00
CA GLY A 135 3.08 12.07 3.55
C GLY A 135 1.84 12.55 2.80
N GLY A 136 1.90 12.53 1.45
CA GLY A 136 0.77 12.82 0.57
C GLY A 136 -0.45 11.94 0.83
N THR A 137 -0.22 10.63 1.09
CA THR A 137 -1.27 9.67 1.48
C THR A 137 -2.02 10.13 2.74
N LEU A 138 -1.28 10.51 3.79
CA LEU A 138 -1.86 10.96 5.06
C LEU A 138 -2.61 12.30 4.91
N LEU A 139 -2.02 13.25 4.17
CA LEU A 139 -2.65 14.54 3.89
C LEU A 139 -3.92 14.39 3.04
N ALA A 140 -3.88 13.57 1.98
CA ALA A 140 -5.05 13.30 1.14
C ALA A 140 -6.14 12.55 1.91
N GLY A 141 -5.76 11.56 2.74
CA GLY A 141 -6.69 10.83 3.61
C GLY A 141 -7.40 11.74 4.60
N SER A 142 -6.71 12.75 5.15
CA SER A 142 -7.32 13.74 6.04
C SER A 142 -8.37 14.62 5.36
N ILE A 143 -8.26 14.80 4.03
CA ILE A 143 -9.23 15.58 3.22
C ILE A 143 -10.39 14.69 2.75
N LEU A 144 -10.07 13.49 2.24
CA LEU A 144 -11.05 12.57 1.63
C LEU A 144 -11.90 11.84 2.66
N LYS A 145 -11.37 11.66 3.88
CA LYS A 145 -12.09 11.01 5.00
C LYS A 145 -12.70 9.68 4.56
N ASP A 146 -14.01 9.53 4.69
CA ASP A 146 -14.76 8.30 4.43
C ASP A 146 -14.89 7.95 2.93
N ASP A 147 -14.47 8.85 2.03
CA ASP A 147 -14.41 8.58 0.59
C ASP A 147 -13.34 7.53 0.24
N VAL A 148 -12.40 7.26 1.14
CA VAL A 148 -11.42 6.19 1.03
C VAL A 148 -11.49 5.28 2.26
N LYS A 149 -11.22 3.97 2.05
CA LYS A 149 -11.43 2.94 3.08
C LYS A 149 -10.13 2.39 3.67
N ALA A 150 -8.97 2.69 3.05
CA ALA A 150 -7.67 2.26 3.55
C ALA A 150 -6.56 3.22 3.11
N LEU A 151 -5.63 3.50 4.01
CA LEU A 151 -4.42 4.25 3.75
C LEU A 151 -3.20 3.38 4.09
N ALA A 152 -2.19 3.37 3.21
CA ALA A 152 -0.93 2.68 3.42
C ALA A 152 0.26 3.63 3.18
N ALA A 153 0.84 4.14 4.26
CA ALA A 153 1.93 5.10 4.23
C ALA A 153 3.27 4.41 4.49
N PHE A 154 4.16 4.41 3.50
CA PHE A 154 5.48 3.78 3.56
C PHE A 154 6.54 4.85 3.85
N ALA A 155 7.21 4.76 5.01
CA ALA A 155 8.18 5.74 5.49
C ALA A 155 7.69 7.20 5.22
N PRO A 156 6.50 7.60 5.73
CA PRO A 156 5.87 8.86 5.37
C PRO A 156 6.72 10.06 5.78
N PHE A 157 7.08 10.91 4.80
CA PHE A 157 7.78 12.17 5.06
C PHE A 157 6.77 13.32 5.17
N LEU A 158 6.83 14.03 6.30
CA LEU A 158 6.11 15.27 6.55
C LEU A 158 7.04 16.27 7.25
N LEU A 159 6.94 17.54 6.90
CA LEU A 159 7.56 18.61 7.65
C LEU A 159 6.98 18.64 9.08
N LYS A 160 7.74 19.15 10.04
CA LYS A 160 7.33 19.11 11.46
C LYS A 160 5.94 19.71 11.68
N GLU A 161 5.67 20.84 11.05
CA GLU A 161 4.37 21.55 11.10
C GLU A 161 3.21 20.81 10.42
N GLN A 162 3.51 19.76 9.64
CA GLN A 162 2.53 18.94 8.91
C GLN A 162 2.27 17.58 9.58
N ARG A 163 3.02 17.23 10.64
CA ARG A 163 2.90 15.91 11.29
C ARG A 163 1.62 15.74 12.09
N ASN A 164 0.89 16.82 12.34
CA ASN A 164 -0.41 16.82 13.03
C ASN A 164 -1.57 16.39 12.10
N VAL A 165 -1.31 15.44 11.19
CA VAL A 165 -2.33 14.87 10.30
C VAL A 165 -3.41 14.12 11.09
N SER A 166 -4.64 14.15 10.58
CA SER A 166 -5.80 13.52 11.22
C SER A 166 -6.66 12.74 10.22
N PRO A 167 -6.12 11.71 9.56
CA PRO A 167 -6.91 10.85 8.68
C PRO A 167 -7.90 10.04 9.52
N THR A 168 -9.17 10.00 9.10
CA THR A 168 -10.20 9.19 9.77
C THR A 168 -10.30 7.77 9.20
N ALA A 169 -9.87 7.57 7.96
CA ALA A 169 -9.80 6.25 7.37
C ALA A 169 -8.76 5.36 8.07
N PRO A 170 -8.98 4.02 8.09
CA PRO A 170 -7.99 3.05 8.56
C PRO A 170 -6.60 3.31 7.99
N ASN A 171 -5.58 3.31 8.84
CA ASN A 171 -4.23 3.76 8.47
C ASN A 171 -3.14 2.76 8.84
N MET A 172 -2.32 2.40 7.85
CA MET A 172 -1.10 1.62 8.05
C MET A 172 0.14 2.49 7.83
N ILE A 173 1.13 2.37 8.73
CA ILE A 173 2.46 2.95 8.57
C ILE A 173 3.49 1.81 8.58
N LEU A 174 4.29 1.70 7.52
CA LEU A 174 5.48 0.85 7.49
C LEU A 174 6.71 1.75 7.42
N ALA A 175 7.67 1.54 8.33
CA ALA A 175 8.87 2.38 8.43
C ALA A 175 10.12 1.54 8.71
N GLY A 176 11.29 2.14 8.70
CA GLY A 176 12.56 1.48 8.95
C GLY A 176 13.35 2.13 10.07
N ALA A 177 13.86 1.32 11.03
CA ALA A 177 14.63 1.80 12.17
C ALA A 177 16.00 2.40 11.77
N LYS A 178 16.52 2.05 10.58
CA LYS A 178 17.77 2.57 10.03
C LYS A 178 17.54 3.59 8.90
N ASP A 179 16.35 4.16 8.83
CA ASP A 179 16.02 5.26 7.94
C ASP A 179 16.56 6.57 8.51
N LEU A 180 17.51 7.19 7.76
CA LEU A 180 18.15 8.44 8.16
C LEU A 180 17.46 9.69 7.58
N LEU A 181 16.49 9.51 6.68
CA LEU A 181 15.71 10.59 6.07
C LEU A 181 14.36 10.77 6.76
N VAL A 182 13.70 9.66 7.06
CA VAL A 182 12.45 9.64 7.83
C VAL A 182 12.73 8.91 9.15
N THR A 183 13.14 9.69 10.14
CA THR A 183 13.62 9.15 11.42
C THR A 183 12.50 8.53 12.25
N ASN A 184 12.87 7.62 13.16
CA ASN A 184 11.92 7.01 14.10
C ASN A 184 11.16 8.07 14.91
N GLU A 185 11.81 9.16 15.31
CA GLU A 185 11.17 10.28 16.03
C GLU A 185 10.06 10.90 15.19
N SER A 186 10.32 11.17 13.90
CA SER A 186 9.30 11.72 13.00
C SER A 186 8.14 10.77 12.76
N ILE A 187 8.41 9.46 12.66
CA ILE A 187 7.38 8.44 12.54
C ILE A 187 6.53 8.36 13.80
N GLU A 188 7.15 8.44 14.98
CA GLU A 188 6.44 8.43 16.26
C GLU A 188 5.51 9.63 16.41
N GLU A 189 5.99 10.84 16.10
CA GLU A 189 5.16 12.05 16.12
C GLU A 189 3.94 11.92 15.17
N ILE A 190 4.15 11.44 13.93
CA ILE A 190 3.06 11.21 12.98
C ILE A 190 2.08 10.17 13.53
N TYR A 191 2.59 9.05 14.06
CA TYR A 191 1.75 7.96 14.54
C TYR A 191 0.88 8.36 15.73
N GLN A 192 1.36 9.20 16.65
CA GLN A 192 0.57 9.71 17.78
C GLN A 192 -0.66 10.49 17.28
N HIS A 193 -0.54 11.30 16.22
CA HIS A 193 -1.66 12.01 15.64
C HIS A 193 -2.62 11.08 14.88
N VAL A 194 -2.08 10.11 14.15
CA VAL A 194 -2.88 9.06 13.48
C VAL A 194 -3.64 8.24 14.54
N GLU A 195 -2.99 7.85 15.64
CA GLU A 195 -3.61 7.11 16.73
C GLU A 195 -4.78 7.86 17.38
N ALA A 196 -4.67 9.18 17.49
CA ALA A 196 -5.72 10.03 18.03
C ALA A 196 -6.91 10.23 17.06
N SER A 197 -6.70 10.07 15.76
CA SER A 197 -7.67 10.41 14.71
C SER A 197 -8.42 9.22 14.11
N THR A 198 -7.86 8.00 14.15
CA THR A 198 -8.49 6.79 13.61
C THR A 198 -8.53 5.64 14.61
N ALA A 199 -9.65 4.91 14.62
CA ALA A 199 -9.80 3.74 15.48
C ALA A 199 -9.00 2.54 14.97
N GLN A 200 -8.89 2.36 13.63
CA GLN A 200 -8.22 1.22 13.01
C GLN A 200 -6.87 1.64 12.43
N ARG A 201 -5.82 1.03 12.95
CA ARG A 201 -4.44 1.40 12.61
C ARG A 201 -3.48 0.25 12.76
N PHE A 202 -2.38 0.33 12.01
CA PHE A 202 -1.27 -0.60 12.06
C PHE A 202 0.04 0.16 11.87
N ILE A 203 1.04 -0.12 12.69
CA ILE A 203 2.41 0.36 12.48
C ILE A 203 3.39 -0.79 12.61
N ALA A 204 4.35 -0.88 11.70
CA ALA A 204 5.51 -1.74 11.80
C ALA A 204 6.79 -0.98 11.44
N VAL A 205 7.75 -0.99 12.35
CA VAL A 205 9.08 -0.40 12.14
C VAL A 205 10.09 -1.53 12.02
N TYR A 206 10.62 -1.72 10.82
CA TYR A 206 11.55 -2.80 10.50
C TYR A 206 12.94 -2.51 11.06
N GLU A 207 13.50 -3.43 11.87
CA GLU A 207 14.83 -3.34 12.50
C GLU A 207 15.93 -2.94 11.51
N ASN A 208 15.97 -3.56 10.35
CA ASN A 208 16.96 -3.34 9.30
C ASN A 208 16.43 -2.50 8.13
N GLY A 209 15.26 -1.84 8.30
CA GLY A 209 14.63 -1.01 7.27
C GLY A 209 15.42 0.28 7.02
N ARG A 210 15.64 0.60 5.75
CA ARG A 210 16.29 1.83 5.27
C ARG A 210 15.44 2.50 4.21
N HIS A 211 15.57 3.83 4.06
CA HIS A 211 14.77 4.61 3.12
C HIS A 211 14.82 4.12 1.68
N GLN A 212 16.02 3.81 1.17
CA GLN A 212 16.21 3.41 -0.22
C GLN A 212 15.62 2.05 -0.59
N GLN A 213 15.28 1.21 0.37
CA GLN A 213 14.70 -0.12 0.11
C GLN A 213 13.34 -0.06 -0.60
N TRP A 214 12.62 1.05 -0.48
CA TRP A 214 11.33 1.23 -1.13
C TRP A 214 11.42 1.49 -2.64
N TYR A 215 12.45 2.21 -3.10
CA TYR A 215 12.64 2.53 -4.51
C TYR A 215 13.81 1.77 -5.16
N ARG A 216 14.43 0.87 -4.39
CA ARG A 216 15.49 -0.06 -4.81
C ARG A 216 15.19 -1.46 -4.28
N PRO A 217 14.12 -2.11 -4.81
CA PRO A 217 13.67 -3.41 -4.30
C PRO A 217 14.72 -4.52 -4.42
N GLU A 218 15.69 -4.36 -5.32
CA GLU A 218 16.79 -5.30 -5.53
C GLU A 218 17.78 -5.41 -4.34
N ILE A 219 17.81 -4.40 -3.46
CA ILE A 219 18.69 -4.40 -2.29
C ILE A 219 17.96 -4.66 -0.97
N THR A 220 16.64 -4.86 -1.00
CA THR A 220 15.87 -5.06 0.23
C THR A 220 15.69 -6.52 0.58
N THR A 221 15.96 -6.85 1.85
CA THR A 221 15.62 -8.15 2.45
C THR A 221 14.19 -8.20 2.98
N ASN A 222 13.48 -7.07 3.00
CA ASN A 222 12.14 -6.94 3.55
C ASN A 222 11.03 -6.88 2.49
N ARG A 223 11.38 -7.02 1.19
CA ARG A 223 10.44 -6.85 0.07
C ARG A 223 9.16 -7.65 0.23
N ASP A 224 9.30 -8.96 0.49
CA ASP A 224 8.14 -9.86 0.60
C ASP A 224 7.26 -9.48 1.79
N SER A 225 7.86 -9.08 2.91
CA SER A 225 7.12 -8.61 4.08
C SER A 225 6.44 -7.27 3.86
N TYR A 226 7.05 -6.35 3.08
CA TYR A 226 6.37 -5.11 2.68
C TYR A 226 5.13 -5.40 1.84
N ILE A 227 5.23 -6.33 0.89
CA ILE A 227 4.10 -6.78 0.07
C ILE A 227 3.05 -7.46 0.95
N GLU A 228 3.44 -8.46 1.74
CA GLU A 228 2.54 -9.23 2.61
C GLU A 228 1.71 -8.33 3.52
N LEU A 229 2.35 -7.43 4.27
CA LEU A 229 1.63 -6.54 5.19
C LEU A 229 0.76 -5.52 4.46
N THR A 230 1.23 -4.99 3.32
CA THR A 230 0.43 -4.09 2.50
C THR A 230 -0.82 -4.78 1.97
N LEU A 231 -0.69 -5.98 1.42
CA LEU A 231 -1.82 -6.76 0.91
C LEU A 231 -2.77 -7.17 2.04
N ALA A 232 -2.24 -7.64 3.18
CA ALA A 232 -3.07 -7.98 4.32
C ALA A 232 -3.88 -6.77 4.82
N TRP A 233 -3.27 -5.57 4.86
CA TRP A 233 -3.98 -4.34 5.22
C TRP A 233 -5.08 -3.98 4.24
N LEU A 234 -4.77 -3.99 2.93
CA LEU A 234 -5.73 -3.68 1.89
C LEU A 234 -6.86 -4.72 1.81
N ASP A 235 -6.54 -6.01 1.88
CA ASP A 235 -7.52 -7.09 1.85
C ASP A 235 -8.45 -7.05 3.08
N TYR A 236 -7.94 -6.70 4.25
CA TYR A 236 -8.76 -6.58 5.46
C TYR A 236 -9.79 -5.46 5.32
N HIS A 237 -9.38 -4.27 4.84
CA HIS A 237 -10.25 -3.10 4.80
C HIS A 237 -11.06 -2.94 3.51
N LEU A 238 -10.62 -3.52 2.40
CA LEU A 238 -11.27 -3.36 1.10
C LEU A 238 -11.96 -4.63 0.61
N LYS A 239 -11.59 -5.80 1.14
CA LYS A 239 -12.21 -7.09 0.79
C LYS A 239 -12.79 -7.82 2.01
N GLU A 240 -12.78 -7.19 3.19
CA GLU A 240 -13.30 -7.75 4.44
C GLU A 240 -12.70 -9.14 4.78
N SER A 241 -11.43 -9.36 4.44
CA SER A 241 -10.75 -10.64 4.59
C SER A 241 -10.38 -10.95 6.04
N SER A 242 -11.02 -11.94 6.64
CA SER A 242 -10.67 -12.41 7.99
C SER A 242 -9.30 -13.08 8.08
N SER A 243 -8.83 -13.72 7.00
CA SER A 243 -7.48 -14.28 6.93
C SER A 243 -6.41 -13.19 6.94
N ALA A 244 -6.67 -12.05 6.31
CA ALA A 244 -5.79 -10.88 6.34
C ALA A 244 -5.68 -10.28 7.74
N ALA A 245 -6.79 -10.17 8.49
CA ALA A 245 -6.76 -9.76 9.89
C ALA A 245 -5.86 -10.65 10.74
N LYS A 246 -5.87 -11.96 10.48
CA LYS A 246 -5.00 -12.93 11.17
C LYS A 246 -3.52 -12.66 10.86
N VAL A 247 -3.16 -12.42 9.60
CA VAL A 247 -1.78 -12.06 9.20
C VAL A 247 -1.32 -10.84 10.00
N LEU A 248 -2.10 -9.76 10.00
CA LEU A 248 -1.76 -8.51 10.71
C LEU A 248 -1.60 -8.72 12.23
N SER A 249 -2.51 -9.48 12.86
CA SER A 249 -2.49 -9.70 14.31
C SER A 249 -1.40 -10.66 14.77
N GLU A 250 -0.91 -11.55 13.91
CA GLU A 250 0.11 -12.54 14.23
C GLU A 250 1.53 -12.13 13.82
N THR A 251 1.70 -11.05 13.06
CA THR A 251 2.98 -10.62 12.49
C THR A 251 4.09 -10.47 13.54
N GLU A 252 3.82 -9.81 14.67
CA GLU A 252 4.79 -9.61 15.74
C GLU A 252 5.27 -10.94 16.34
N ARG A 253 4.34 -11.87 16.56
CA ARG A 253 4.63 -13.18 17.16
C ARG A 253 5.42 -14.08 16.21
N GLN A 254 5.18 -13.99 14.91
CA GLN A 254 5.81 -14.86 13.91
C GLN A 254 7.25 -14.46 13.56
N SER A 255 7.58 -13.18 13.69
CA SER A 255 8.91 -12.65 13.33
C SER A 255 9.32 -11.47 14.23
N PRO A 256 9.43 -11.66 15.55
CA PRO A 256 9.69 -10.57 16.49
C PRO A 256 11.02 -9.85 16.22
N GLU A 257 12.04 -10.55 15.72
CA GLU A 257 13.36 -10.00 15.41
C GLU A 257 13.38 -9.10 14.18
N ARG A 258 12.31 -9.11 13.38
CA ARG A 258 12.19 -8.29 12.18
C ARG A 258 11.85 -6.83 12.49
N PHE A 259 11.23 -6.59 13.63
CA PHE A 259 10.65 -5.29 13.98
C PHE A 259 11.23 -4.73 15.27
N THR A 260 11.53 -3.43 15.31
CA THR A 260 11.78 -2.69 16.55
C THR A 260 10.49 -2.24 17.22
N ARG A 261 9.43 -2.12 16.43
CA ARG A 261 8.10 -1.77 16.88
C ARG A 261 7.04 -2.38 15.98
N ILE A 262 6.01 -2.91 16.60
CA ILE A 262 4.75 -3.23 15.95
C ILE A 262 3.60 -2.88 16.92
N SER A 263 2.54 -2.31 16.39
CA SER A 263 1.33 -2.03 17.15
C SER A 263 0.15 -1.94 16.18
N HIS A 264 -0.99 -2.46 16.60
CA HIS A 264 -2.19 -2.42 15.78
C HIS A 264 -3.45 -2.32 16.63
N LYS A 265 -4.50 -1.81 16.00
CA LYS A 265 -5.89 -1.92 16.41
C LYS A 265 -6.70 -2.12 15.12
N LEU A 266 -7.17 -3.33 14.94
CA LEU A 266 -7.93 -3.79 13.78
C LEU A 266 -9.42 -3.67 14.00
#